data_2e564f212db6a84416d6badbb225b29d
#
_entry.id   2e564f212db6a84416d6badbb225b29d
#
_cell.length_a   1.000
_cell.length_b   1.000
_cell.length_c   1.000
_cell.angle_alpha   90.00
_cell.angle_beta   90.00
_cell.angle_gamma   90.00
#
_symmetry.space_group_name_H-M   'P 1'
#
loop_
_entity.id
_entity.type
_entity.pdbx_description
1 polymer ?
#
loop_
_entity_poly.entity_id
_entity_poly.type
_entity_poly.pdbx_seq_one_letter_code
_entity_poly.pdbx_strand_id
1 'polypeptide(L)'
;MTDKKTPTIEQMADYRQMYKTAVLAADFDRIQAFESEYDVFTKVYEENGLMGVKDAAGDVLVPAMFDDVACTFTDCCRGFAIPVVKGAKLAFAAPDGKGTLVSEFEYDSVHFTDGFYILIKEGKQGLADGCGQVLIPATMDKVYVPFNSLVVYENEGKYGFAMLGYDVYTEAVYDDYDVIDENLEVIKDGVKGYIDFEGNFT
;
A
#
# COMPACT_ATOMS: atom_id res chain seq x y z
N MET A 1 13.03 -24.81 -11.91
CA MET A 1 13.15 -23.60 -11.07
C MET A 1 14.62 -23.36 -10.92
N THR A 2 15.17 -22.28 -11.44
CA THR A 2 16.55 -21.89 -11.17
C THR A 2 16.60 -21.42 -9.72
N ASP A 3 17.47 -22.01 -8.89
CA ASP A 3 17.67 -21.55 -7.53
C ASP A 3 18.21 -20.12 -7.59
N LYS A 4 17.42 -19.16 -7.11
CA LYS A 4 17.84 -17.76 -7.02
C LYS A 4 18.93 -17.62 -5.96
N LYS A 5 19.85 -16.70 -6.18
CA LYS A 5 20.93 -16.41 -5.24
C LYS A 5 20.38 -15.63 -4.03
N THR A 6 20.99 -15.84 -2.87
CA THR A 6 20.78 -14.96 -1.71
C THR A 6 21.58 -13.68 -1.91
N PRO A 7 20.95 -12.49 -1.89
CA PRO A 7 21.67 -11.24 -2.01
C PRO A 7 22.45 -10.90 -0.73
N THR A 8 23.44 -10.02 -0.83
CA THR A 8 24.10 -9.42 0.34
C THR A 8 23.25 -8.26 0.90
N ILE A 9 23.58 -7.82 2.12
CA ILE A 9 22.95 -6.63 2.75
C ILE A 9 23.11 -5.38 1.87
N GLU A 10 24.32 -5.18 1.29
CA GLU A 10 24.59 -4.07 0.38
C GLU A 10 23.71 -4.17 -0.88
N GLN A 11 23.62 -5.36 -1.48
CA GLN A 11 22.79 -5.58 -2.66
C GLN A 11 21.30 -5.34 -2.37
N MET A 12 20.81 -5.71 -1.18
CA MET A 12 19.43 -5.39 -0.77
C MET A 12 19.22 -3.89 -0.53
N ALA A 13 20.19 -3.18 0.02
CA ALA A 13 20.14 -1.73 0.16
C ALA A 13 20.07 -1.03 -1.20
N ASP A 14 20.92 -1.47 -2.15
CA ASP A 14 20.90 -0.97 -3.54
C ASP A 14 19.59 -1.28 -4.24
N TYR A 15 19.03 -2.48 -4.05
CA TYR A 15 17.73 -2.87 -4.60
C TYR A 15 16.61 -1.96 -4.09
N ARG A 16 16.51 -1.69 -2.78
CA ARG A 16 15.54 -0.76 -2.21
C ARG A 16 15.67 0.65 -2.81
N GLN A 17 16.91 1.12 -3.00
CA GLN A 17 17.15 2.42 -3.61
C GLN A 17 16.81 2.44 -5.11
N MET A 18 17.15 1.39 -5.85
CA MET A 18 16.75 1.24 -7.26
C MET A 18 15.23 1.27 -7.41
N TYR A 19 14.51 0.55 -6.52
CA TYR A 19 13.05 0.52 -6.58
C TYR A 19 12.43 1.90 -6.39
N LYS A 20 12.87 2.66 -5.37
CA LYS A 20 12.41 4.05 -5.16
C LYS A 20 12.65 4.94 -6.37
N THR A 21 13.79 4.78 -7.03
CA THR A 21 14.13 5.57 -8.23
C THR A 21 13.32 5.11 -9.44
N ALA A 22 13.14 3.82 -9.62
CA ALA A 22 12.40 3.24 -10.74
C ALA A 22 10.91 3.64 -10.73
N VAL A 23 10.29 3.69 -9.57
CA VAL A 23 8.89 4.17 -9.43
C VAL A 23 8.74 5.60 -9.95
N LEU A 24 9.71 6.48 -9.68
CA LEU A 24 9.68 7.86 -10.15
C LEU A 24 9.98 8.00 -11.65
N ALA A 25 10.81 7.11 -12.21
CA ALA A 25 11.28 7.16 -13.59
C ALA A 25 10.50 6.22 -14.55
N ALA A 26 9.60 5.40 -14.02
CA ALA A 26 8.92 4.32 -14.75
C ALA A 26 9.90 3.33 -15.45
N ASP A 27 11.09 3.14 -14.88
CA ASP A 27 12.14 2.25 -15.41
C ASP A 27 12.29 1.03 -14.49
N PHE A 28 11.63 -0.06 -14.84
CA PHE A 28 11.62 -1.30 -14.06
C PHE A 28 12.59 -2.39 -14.56
N ASP A 29 13.29 -2.17 -15.67
CA ASP A 29 14.15 -3.21 -16.27
C ASP A 29 15.25 -3.68 -15.31
N ARG A 30 15.87 -2.75 -14.60
CA ARG A 30 16.93 -3.06 -13.59
C ARG A 30 16.37 -3.83 -12.39
N ILE A 31 15.14 -3.52 -11.99
CA ILE A 31 14.43 -4.22 -10.91
C ILE A 31 14.16 -5.66 -11.33
N GLN A 32 13.58 -5.87 -12.52
CA GLN A 32 13.29 -7.21 -13.05
C GLN A 32 14.56 -8.05 -13.23
N ALA A 33 15.65 -7.43 -13.71
CA ALA A 33 16.94 -8.11 -13.82
C ALA A 33 17.44 -8.62 -12.47
N PHE A 34 17.39 -7.77 -11.43
CA PHE A 34 17.79 -8.14 -10.08
C PHE A 34 16.89 -9.24 -9.49
N GLU A 35 15.55 -9.08 -9.58
CA GLU A 35 14.57 -10.05 -9.10
C GLU A 35 14.66 -11.40 -9.83
N SER A 36 15.15 -11.44 -11.06
CA SER A 36 15.37 -12.68 -11.79
C SER A 36 16.55 -13.50 -11.26
N GLU A 37 17.57 -12.82 -10.71
CA GLU A 37 18.82 -13.43 -10.24
C GLU A 37 18.79 -13.72 -8.73
N TYR A 38 18.18 -12.83 -7.94
CA TYR A 38 18.20 -12.89 -6.47
C TYR A 38 16.82 -13.16 -5.87
N ASP A 39 16.83 -13.88 -4.73
CA ASP A 39 15.65 -13.96 -3.86
C ASP A 39 15.55 -12.65 -3.07
N VAL A 40 14.45 -11.91 -3.27
CA VAL A 40 14.21 -10.61 -2.62
C VAL A 40 13.12 -10.67 -1.54
N PHE A 41 12.66 -11.89 -1.21
CA PHE A 41 11.57 -12.05 -0.24
C PHE A 41 12.02 -11.73 1.19
N THR A 42 11.21 -11.00 1.92
CA THR A 42 11.35 -10.83 3.36
C THR A 42 11.01 -12.13 4.09
N LYS A 43 11.53 -12.26 5.30
CA LYS A 43 11.27 -13.39 6.20
C LYS A 43 10.81 -12.88 7.55
N VAL A 44 9.67 -13.35 7.98
CA VAL A 44 9.23 -13.19 9.37
C VAL A 44 10.12 -14.10 10.24
N TYR A 45 10.54 -13.60 11.38
CA TYR A 45 11.29 -14.39 12.37
C TYR A 45 10.74 -14.15 13.77
N GLU A 46 10.96 -15.13 14.63
CA GLU A 46 10.57 -15.08 16.04
C GLU A 46 11.80 -15.00 16.93
N GLU A 47 11.71 -14.15 17.95
CA GLU A 47 12.69 -14.10 19.05
C GLU A 47 11.96 -13.81 20.37
N ASN A 48 12.16 -14.67 21.37
CA ASN A 48 11.52 -14.58 22.68
C ASN A 48 9.97 -14.51 22.64
N GLY A 49 9.34 -15.18 21.66
CA GLY A 49 7.88 -15.19 21.49
C GLY A 49 7.32 -13.94 20.82
N LEU A 50 8.17 -13.07 20.29
CA LEU A 50 7.78 -11.88 19.53
C LEU A 50 8.25 -11.99 18.08
N MET A 51 7.52 -11.36 17.19
CA MET A 51 7.74 -11.43 15.74
C MET A 51 8.43 -10.18 15.22
N GLY A 52 9.30 -10.37 14.24
CA GLY A 52 9.99 -9.32 13.50
C GLY A 52 10.17 -9.71 12.04
N VAL A 53 10.79 -8.83 11.25
CA VAL A 53 11.01 -9.03 9.81
C VAL A 53 12.46 -8.78 9.45
N LYS A 54 13.03 -9.70 8.65
CA LYS A 54 14.35 -9.58 8.02
C LYS A 54 14.19 -9.57 6.51
N ASP A 55 15.10 -8.92 5.83
CA ASP A 55 15.22 -9.08 4.38
C ASP A 55 15.86 -10.43 4.00
N ALA A 56 15.98 -10.68 2.70
CA ALA A 56 16.53 -11.93 2.18
C ALA A 56 18.02 -12.12 2.57
N ALA A 57 18.76 -11.04 2.77
CA ALA A 57 20.16 -11.07 3.22
C ALA A 57 20.30 -11.33 4.73
N GLY A 58 19.20 -11.22 5.49
CA GLY A 58 19.16 -11.38 6.94
C GLY A 58 19.31 -10.09 7.73
N ASP A 59 19.29 -8.92 7.04
CA ASP A 59 19.26 -7.61 7.70
C ASP A 59 17.91 -7.39 8.37
N VAL A 60 17.91 -6.90 9.60
CA VAL A 60 16.68 -6.66 10.37
C VAL A 60 15.99 -5.41 9.84
N LEU A 61 14.79 -5.58 9.30
CA LEU A 61 13.91 -4.48 8.88
C LEU A 61 13.02 -4.01 10.03
N VAL A 62 12.46 -4.96 10.79
CA VAL A 62 11.67 -4.71 11.99
C VAL A 62 12.14 -5.66 13.07
N PRO A 63 12.58 -5.18 14.25
CA PRO A 63 12.98 -6.04 15.36
C PRO A 63 11.82 -6.92 15.85
N ALA A 64 12.14 -8.07 16.46
CA ALA A 64 11.14 -8.95 17.07
C ALA A 64 10.58 -8.32 18.34
N MET A 65 9.54 -7.49 18.22
CA MET A 65 8.93 -6.75 19.31
C MET A 65 7.40 -6.64 19.23
N PHE A 66 6.79 -7.32 18.26
CA PHE A 66 5.36 -7.32 18.00
C PHE A 66 4.78 -8.73 18.22
N ASP A 67 3.46 -8.81 18.45
CA ASP A 67 2.79 -10.09 18.67
C ASP A 67 2.68 -10.92 17.38
N ASP A 68 2.55 -10.21 16.22
CA ASP A 68 2.52 -10.82 14.89
C ASP A 68 2.90 -9.78 13.81
N VAL A 69 3.08 -10.27 12.59
CA VAL A 69 3.34 -9.47 11.39
C VAL A 69 2.33 -9.87 10.32
N ALA A 70 1.50 -8.94 9.90
CA ALA A 70 0.44 -9.19 8.92
C ALA A 70 0.91 -9.10 7.45
N CYS A 71 2.21 -8.98 7.22
CA CYS A 71 2.79 -8.91 5.89
C CYS A 71 3.45 -10.24 5.51
N THR A 72 3.13 -10.74 4.33
CA THR A 72 3.71 -11.97 3.77
C THR A 72 4.42 -11.74 2.43
N PHE A 73 4.70 -10.48 2.02
CA PHE A 73 5.07 -10.18 0.65
C PHE A 73 6.43 -9.49 0.47
N THR A 74 6.94 -9.58 -0.77
CA THR A 74 8.13 -8.94 -1.31
C THR A 74 8.17 -7.42 -1.14
N ASP A 75 7.01 -6.78 -1.03
CA ASP A 75 6.92 -5.32 -1.02
C ASP A 75 7.55 -4.68 0.22
N CYS A 76 7.62 -5.42 1.33
CA CYS A 76 8.38 -4.98 2.51
C CYS A 76 9.86 -4.76 2.22
N CYS A 77 10.48 -5.54 1.31
CA CYS A 77 11.88 -5.34 0.91
C CYS A 77 12.09 -4.06 0.12
N ARG A 78 11.03 -3.55 -0.50
CA ARG A 78 11.04 -2.34 -1.33
C ARG A 78 11.02 -1.05 -0.52
N GLY A 79 11.05 -1.16 0.81
CA GLY A 79 11.02 -0.05 1.74
C GLY A 79 9.61 0.40 2.10
N PHE A 80 8.60 -0.42 1.84
CA PHE A 80 7.23 -0.20 2.28
C PHE A 80 7.10 -0.40 3.79
N ALA A 81 6.14 0.28 4.38
CA ALA A 81 5.79 0.07 5.78
C ALA A 81 5.26 -1.35 6.00
N ILE A 82 5.58 -1.92 7.13
CA ILE A 82 5.25 -3.31 7.45
C ILE A 82 4.09 -3.32 8.43
N PRO A 83 2.95 -3.97 8.08
CA PRO A 83 1.85 -4.12 9.03
C PRO A 83 2.25 -5.05 10.18
N VAL A 84 2.22 -4.51 11.39
CA VAL A 84 2.57 -5.22 12.63
C VAL A 84 1.38 -5.26 13.58
N VAL A 85 1.29 -6.31 14.38
CA VAL A 85 0.16 -6.57 15.28
C VAL A 85 0.59 -6.42 16.73
N LYS A 86 -0.25 -5.77 17.53
CA LYS A 86 -0.16 -5.76 18.98
C LYS A 86 -1.55 -5.91 19.59
N GLY A 87 -1.75 -6.95 20.37
CA GLY A 87 -3.10 -7.34 20.80
C GLY A 87 -3.99 -7.70 19.61
N ALA A 88 -5.12 -7.02 19.47
CA ALA A 88 -6.08 -7.24 18.39
C ALA A 88 -6.03 -6.15 17.30
N LYS A 89 -5.01 -5.30 17.30
CA LYS A 89 -4.94 -4.17 16.38
C LYS A 89 -3.62 -4.16 15.60
N LEU A 90 -3.69 -3.57 14.40
CA LEU A 90 -2.55 -3.37 13.52
C LEU A 90 -2.11 -1.90 13.50
N ALA A 91 -0.82 -1.74 13.30
CA ALA A 91 -0.16 -0.48 12.97
C ALA A 91 0.83 -0.73 11.83
N PHE A 92 1.40 0.32 11.29
CA PHE A 92 2.51 0.23 10.34
C PHE A 92 3.84 0.56 11.03
N ALA A 93 4.86 -0.25 10.78
CA ALA A 93 6.23 -0.02 11.20
C ALA A 93 7.11 0.30 9.98
N ALA A 94 7.99 1.27 10.12
CA ALA A 94 9.00 1.55 9.11
C ALA A 94 10.04 0.42 9.07
N PRO A 95 10.52 0.02 7.86
CA PRO A 95 11.59 -0.99 7.71
C PRO A 95 12.98 -0.36 7.98
N ASP A 96 13.16 0.22 9.16
CA ASP A 96 14.35 1.01 9.56
C ASP A 96 15.27 0.27 10.54
N GLY A 97 14.95 -0.99 10.84
CA GLY A 97 15.68 -1.81 11.81
C GLY A 97 15.43 -1.44 13.28
N LYS A 98 14.55 -0.47 13.55
CA LYS A 98 14.29 0.06 14.91
C LYS A 98 12.88 -0.25 15.40
N GLY A 99 11.95 -0.56 14.48
CA GLY A 99 10.53 -0.74 14.80
C GLY A 99 9.79 0.58 15.02
N THR A 100 10.23 1.65 14.34
CA THR A 100 9.56 2.95 14.39
C THR A 100 8.16 2.82 13.81
N LEU A 101 7.14 3.15 14.59
CA LEU A 101 5.76 3.16 14.14
C LEU A 101 5.50 4.40 13.29
N VAL A 102 4.79 4.21 12.17
CA VAL A 102 4.31 5.27 11.26
C VAL A 102 2.80 5.49 11.41
N SER A 103 2.11 4.63 12.15
CA SER A 103 0.70 4.80 12.55
C SER A 103 0.46 4.30 13.97
N GLU A 104 -0.70 4.61 14.52
CA GLU A 104 -1.16 4.03 15.78
C GLU A 104 -1.70 2.61 15.58
N PHE A 105 -1.81 1.81 16.68
CA PHE A 105 -2.47 0.50 16.68
C PHE A 105 -3.99 0.67 16.71
N GLU A 106 -4.59 0.88 15.55
CA GLU A 106 -6.01 1.20 15.46
C GLU A 106 -6.79 0.37 14.45
N TYR A 107 -6.13 -0.25 13.47
CA TYR A 107 -6.78 -1.01 12.41
C TYR A 107 -7.09 -2.44 12.85
N ASP A 108 -8.23 -2.98 12.38
CA ASP A 108 -8.64 -4.38 12.62
C ASP A 108 -7.94 -5.33 11.63
N SER A 109 -7.76 -4.87 10.39
CA SER A 109 -6.99 -5.55 9.36
C SER A 109 -6.53 -4.58 8.28
N VAL A 110 -5.59 -5.03 7.45
CA VAL A 110 -5.11 -4.31 6.27
C VAL A 110 -5.02 -5.27 5.08
N HIS A 111 -5.21 -4.74 3.88
CA HIS A 111 -5.17 -5.48 2.63
C HIS A 111 -4.24 -4.77 1.67
N PHE A 112 -3.16 -5.42 1.24
CA PHE A 112 -2.24 -4.82 0.26
C PHE A 112 -2.78 -5.02 -1.15
N THR A 113 -2.80 -3.95 -1.95
CA THR A 113 -3.17 -3.96 -3.36
C THR A 113 -2.43 -2.87 -4.13
N ASP A 114 -1.73 -3.24 -5.18
CA ASP A 114 -1.08 -2.32 -6.14
C ASP A 114 -0.27 -1.17 -5.52
N GLY A 115 0.49 -1.47 -4.45
CA GLY A 115 1.32 -0.49 -3.75
C GLY A 115 0.60 0.31 -2.66
N PHE A 116 -0.65 -0.01 -2.36
CA PHE A 116 -1.47 0.61 -1.33
C PHE A 116 -1.94 -0.39 -0.29
N TYR A 117 -2.33 0.11 0.87
CA TYR A 117 -3.00 -0.66 1.91
C TYR A 117 -4.45 -0.19 2.07
N ILE A 118 -5.42 -1.06 1.81
CA ILE A 118 -6.79 -0.85 2.23
C ILE A 118 -6.84 -1.07 3.75
N LEU A 119 -7.20 -0.04 4.48
CA LEU A 119 -7.31 -0.02 5.94
C LEU A 119 -8.71 -0.45 6.34
N ILE A 120 -8.84 -1.31 7.35
CA ILE A 120 -10.13 -1.71 7.90
C ILE A 120 -10.15 -1.38 9.38
N LYS A 121 -11.14 -0.57 9.78
CA LYS A 121 -11.36 -0.14 11.17
C LYS A 121 -12.85 -0.09 11.46
N GLU A 122 -13.32 -0.89 12.43
CA GLU A 122 -14.73 -0.91 12.85
C GLU A 122 -15.72 -1.13 11.69
N GLY A 123 -15.33 -1.98 10.71
CA GLY A 123 -16.12 -2.30 9.52
C GLY A 123 -16.09 -1.23 8.43
N LYS A 124 -15.41 -0.10 8.63
CA LYS A 124 -15.18 0.93 7.63
C LYS A 124 -13.82 0.75 6.97
N GLN A 125 -13.70 1.26 5.74
CA GLN A 125 -12.48 1.17 4.94
C GLN A 125 -11.84 2.54 4.73
N GLY A 126 -10.53 2.52 4.58
CA GLY A 126 -9.70 3.65 4.19
C GLY A 126 -8.57 3.20 3.29
N LEU A 127 -7.66 4.10 2.96
CA LEU A 127 -6.50 3.83 2.13
C LEU A 127 -5.26 4.46 2.73
N ALA A 128 -4.16 3.71 2.74
CA ALA A 128 -2.82 4.26 2.95
C ALA A 128 -1.91 3.93 1.76
N ASP A 129 -0.91 4.74 1.54
CA ASP A 129 0.16 4.42 0.59
C ASP A 129 1.07 3.30 1.10
N GLY A 130 2.00 2.85 0.27
CA GLY A 130 2.96 1.82 0.64
C GLY A 130 3.88 2.19 1.81
N CYS A 131 4.00 3.47 2.15
CA CYS A 131 4.75 3.94 3.30
C CYS A 131 3.92 4.01 4.60
N GLY A 132 2.63 3.67 4.51
CA GLY A 132 1.69 3.71 5.65
C GLY A 132 1.10 5.09 5.91
N GLN A 133 1.31 6.06 5.00
CA GLN A 133 0.67 7.36 5.10
C GLN A 133 -0.80 7.24 4.69
N VAL A 134 -1.70 7.67 5.56
CA VAL A 134 -3.14 7.63 5.29
C VAL A 134 -3.51 8.65 4.22
N LEU A 135 -4.09 8.17 3.13
CA LEU A 135 -4.61 8.97 2.01
C LEU A 135 -6.11 9.20 2.16
N ILE A 136 -6.85 8.16 2.55
CA ILE A 136 -8.30 8.21 2.83
C ILE A 136 -8.50 7.62 4.22
N PRO A 137 -9.09 8.36 5.17
CA PRO A 137 -9.39 7.83 6.51
C PRO A 137 -10.32 6.60 6.43
N ALA A 138 -10.20 5.68 7.40
CA ALA A 138 -11.04 4.48 7.47
C ALA A 138 -12.46 4.82 7.97
N THR A 139 -13.20 5.61 7.18
CA THR A 139 -14.56 6.08 7.45
C THR A 139 -15.54 5.76 6.31
N MET A 140 -15.05 5.22 5.19
CA MET A 140 -15.84 4.87 4.03
C MET A 140 -16.47 3.48 4.19
N ASP A 141 -17.58 3.22 3.51
CA ASP A 141 -18.19 1.88 3.47
C ASP A 141 -17.31 0.92 2.69
N LYS A 142 -16.75 1.38 1.57
CA LYS A 142 -15.81 0.62 0.74
C LYS A 142 -14.79 1.53 0.06
N VAL A 143 -13.63 0.95 -0.24
CA VAL A 143 -12.56 1.59 -1.03
C VAL A 143 -12.08 0.61 -2.08
N TYR A 144 -11.92 1.09 -3.31
CA TYR A 144 -11.44 0.34 -4.47
C TYR A 144 -10.28 1.09 -5.12
N VAL A 145 -9.30 0.34 -5.62
CA VAL A 145 -8.18 0.88 -6.40
C VAL A 145 -8.22 0.21 -7.79
N PRO A 146 -9.07 0.67 -8.71
CA PRO A 146 -9.20 0.05 -10.04
C PRO A 146 -7.95 0.26 -10.90
N PHE A 147 -7.22 1.36 -10.71
CA PHE A 147 -5.96 1.69 -11.38
C PHE A 147 -5.02 2.39 -10.41
N ASN A 148 -3.71 2.37 -10.69
CA ASN A 148 -2.67 2.92 -9.80
C ASN A 148 -2.83 4.39 -9.38
N SER A 149 -3.62 5.18 -10.09
CA SER A 149 -3.85 6.60 -9.80
C SER A 149 -5.30 6.94 -9.46
N LEU A 150 -6.24 6.03 -9.71
CA LEU A 150 -7.67 6.24 -9.44
C LEU A 150 -8.10 5.40 -8.24
N VAL A 151 -8.65 6.05 -7.24
CA VAL A 151 -9.30 5.43 -6.10
C VAL A 151 -10.78 5.78 -6.13
N VAL A 152 -11.63 4.78 -5.97
CA VAL A 152 -13.07 4.93 -5.83
C VAL A 152 -13.46 4.58 -4.41
N TYR A 153 -14.24 5.39 -3.76
CA TYR A 153 -14.81 5.09 -2.45
C TYR A 153 -16.33 5.28 -2.43
N GLU A 154 -16.97 4.40 -1.69
CA GLU A 154 -18.41 4.40 -1.45
C GLU A 154 -18.69 4.83 -0.01
N ASN A 155 -19.63 5.72 0.18
CA ASN A 155 -20.16 6.07 1.48
C ASN A 155 -21.66 6.37 1.38
N GLU A 156 -22.46 5.70 2.22
CA GLU A 156 -23.93 5.83 2.24
C GLU A 156 -24.59 5.62 0.87
N GLY A 157 -24.02 4.69 0.06
CA GLY A 157 -24.53 4.36 -1.28
C GLY A 157 -24.23 5.39 -2.36
N LYS A 158 -23.32 6.33 -2.09
CA LYS A 158 -22.77 7.29 -3.06
C LYS A 158 -21.29 7.07 -3.27
N TYR A 159 -20.83 7.40 -4.46
CA TYR A 159 -19.43 7.27 -4.85
C TYR A 159 -18.68 8.60 -4.78
N GLY A 160 -17.42 8.52 -4.39
CA GLY A 160 -16.45 9.59 -4.47
C GLY A 160 -15.15 9.07 -5.09
N PHE A 161 -14.28 9.97 -5.51
CA PHE A 161 -13.10 9.63 -6.29
C PHE A 161 -11.87 10.39 -5.79
N ALA A 162 -10.71 9.71 -5.79
CA ALA A 162 -9.43 10.36 -5.63
C ALA A 162 -8.54 10.04 -6.84
N MET A 163 -7.95 11.08 -7.42
CA MET A 163 -6.95 10.98 -8.48
C MET A 163 -5.60 11.35 -7.89
N LEU A 164 -4.88 10.34 -7.39
CA LEU A 164 -3.69 10.53 -6.55
C LEU A 164 -2.56 11.28 -7.26
N GLY A 165 -2.45 11.14 -8.59
CA GLY A 165 -1.45 11.85 -9.39
C GLY A 165 -1.73 13.36 -9.57
N TYR A 166 -2.94 13.80 -9.25
CA TYR A 166 -3.40 15.19 -9.44
C TYR A 166 -3.80 15.86 -8.13
N ASP A 167 -3.66 15.15 -7.00
CA ASP A 167 -4.10 15.64 -5.67
C ASP A 167 -5.60 16.03 -5.62
N VAL A 168 -6.43 15.28 -6.38
CA VAL A 168 -7.87 15.53 -6.50
C VAL A 168 -8.63 14.54 -5.63
N TYR A 169 -9.54 15.08 -4.82
CA TYR A 169 -10.47 14.31 -3.98
C TYR A 169 -11.87 14.91 -4.12
N THR A 170 -12.86 14.10 -4.53
CA THR A 170 -14.26 14.54 -4.59
C THR A 170 -15.02 14.06 -3.34
N GLU A 171 -16.12 14.69 -3.00
CA GLU A 171 -17.05 14.13 -2.01
C GLU A 171 -17.79 12.90 -2.58
N ALA A 172 -18.27 12.00 -1.72
CA ALA A 172 -19.09 10.86 -2.12
C ALA A 172 -20.54 11.32 -2.40
N VAL A 173 -20.77 11.87 -3.57
CA VAL A 173 -22.05 12.49 -3.99
C VAL A 173 -22.61 11.93 -5.29
N TYR A 174 -21.89 11.04 -5.96
CA TYR A 174 -22.27 10.47 -7.25
C TYR A 174 -23.10 9.21 -7.07
N ASP A 175 -24.15 9.05 -7.90
CA ASP A 175 -25.08 7.91 -7.86
C ASP A 175 -24.48 6.64 -8.45
N ASP A 176 -23.65 6.80 -9.50
CA ASP A 176 -23.02 5.72 -10.25
C ASP A 176 -21.80 6.23 -10.99
N TYR A 177 -20.96 5.33 -11.47
CA TYR A 177 -19.77 5.67 -12.27
C TYR A 177 -19.40 4.56 -13.24
N ASP A 178 -18.66 4.96 -14.30
CA ASP A 178 -17.99 4.04 -15.22
C ASP A 178 -16.63 4.65 -15.63
N VAL A 179 -15.69 3.81 -16.02
CA VAL A 179 -14.40 4.25 -16.55
C VAL A 179 -14.31 3.83 -17.99
N ILE A 180 -14.39 4.81 -18.89
CA ILE A 180 -14.45 4.59 -20.35
C ILE A 180 -13.29 5.36 -21.00
N ASP A 181 -12.40 4.63 -21.67
CA ASP A 181 -11.26 5.22 -22.41
C ASP A 181 -10.47 6.24 -21.55
N GLU A 182 -10.13 5.87 -20.32
CA GLU A 182 -9.42 6.70 -19.34
C GLU A 182 -10.23 7.91 -18.82
N ASN A 183 -11.50 8.06 -19.18
CA ASN A 183 -12.38 9.08 -18.65
C ASN A 183 -13.25 8.51 -17.53
N LEU A 184 -13.39 9.27 -16.46
CA LEU A 184 -14.29 8.95 -15.35
C LEU A 184 -15.67 9.54 -15.62
N GLU A 185 -16.56 8.70 -16.14
CA GLU A 185 -17.97 9.04 -16.34
C GLU A 185 -18.74 8.82 -15.04
N VAL A 186 -19.61 9.75 -14.66
CA VAL A 186 -20.36 9.68 -13.41
C VAL A 186 -21.81 10.11 -13.62
N ILE A 187 -22.69 9.66 -12.72
CA ILE A 187 -24.07 10.10 -12.63
C ILE A 187 -24.24 10.85 -11.31
N LYS A 188 -24.74 12.08 -11.36
CA LYS A 188 -25.06 12.90 -10.20
C LYS A 188 -26.49 13.44 -10.31
N ASP A 189 -27.34 13.11 -9.35
CA ASP A 189 -28.76 13.50 -9.33
C ASP A 189 -29.49 13.14 -10.66
N GLY A 190 -29.14 11.97 -11.23
CA GLY A 190 -29.68 11.48 -12.50
C GLY A 190 -29.13 12.15 -13.74
N VAL A 191 -28.16 13.07 -13.60
CA VAL A 191 -27.46 13.73 -14.72
C VAL A 191 -26.14 13.03 -14.96
N LYS A 192 -25.91 12.63 -16.21
CA LYS A 192 -24.68 12.02 -16.67
C LYS A 192 -23.65 13.10 -17.04
N GLY A 193 -22.41 12.93 -16.62
CA GLY A 193 -21.30 13.84 -16.89
C GLY A 193 -19.95 13.16 -16.65
N TYR A 194 -18.89 13.94 -16.57
CA TYR A 194 -17.52 13.46 -16.37
C TYR A 194 -16.86 14.21 -15.21
N ILE A 195 -15.86 13.57 -14.62
CA ILE A 195 -14.94 14.23 -13.68
C ILE A 195 -13.66 14.58 -14.44
N ASP A 196 -13.33 15.85 -14.48
CA ASP A 196 -12.07 16.32 -15.07
C ASP A 196 -10.87 16.12 -14.13
N PHE A 197 -9.66 16.42 -14.61
CA PHE A 197 -8.42 16.31 -13.85
C PHE A 197 -8.28 17.35 -12.72
N GLU A 198 -9.23 18.25 -12.59
CA GLU A 198 -9.34 19.23 -11.50
C GLU A 198 -10.41 18.81 -10.48
N GLY A 199 -11.12 17.70 -10.75
CA GLY A 199 -12.16 17.13 -9.89
C GLY A 199 -13.54 17.77 -10.10
N ASN A 200 -13.74 18.56 -11.18
CA ASN A 200 -15.01 19.19 -11.45
C ASN A 200 -15.94 18.27 -12.25
N PHE A 201 -17.22 18.31 -11.91
CA PHE A 201 -18.27 17.69 -12.70
C PHE A 201 -18.61 18.56 -13.91
N THR A 202 -18.50 17.96 -15.13
CA THR A 202 -18.69 18.64 -16.42
C THR A 202 -19.70 17.91 -17.31
#